data_2199bf1a2b76d344f91c553360681a17
#
_entry.id   2199bf1a2b76d344f91c553360681a17
#
_cell.length_a   1.000
_cell.length_b   1.000
_cell.length_c   1.000
_cell.angle_alpha   90.00
_cell.angle_beta   90.00
_cell.angle_gamma   90.00
#
_symmetry.space_group_name_H-M   'P 1'
#
loop_
_entity.id
_entity.type
_entity.pdbx_description
1 polymer ?
#
loop_
_entity_poly.entity_id
_entity_poly.type
_entity_poly.pdbx_seq_one_letter_code
_entity_poly.pdbx_strand_id
1 'polypeptide(L)'
;MPDLEVLGIPFAKNSYPMWIYDRETLRFLEVNDAAIQAYGFSRGEFLKMTLLDIRPTEDIAELLRQSDHPRPLGQSTAERWRHKSKDGNVFPVIITSWELIYRERNAELVLARREMGERRRKPQ
;
A
#
# COMPACT_ATOMS: atom_id res chain seq x y z
N MET A 1 -1.70 -15.82 16.10
CA MET A 1 -2.76 -15.41 15.25
C MET A 1 -2.68 -16.09 13.92
N PRO A 2 -3.75 -16.63 13.47
CA PRO A 2 -3.71 -17.30 12.20
C PRO A 2 -3.43 -16.28 11.10
N ASP A 3 -2.96 -16.77 9.99
CA ASP A 3 -2.71 -15.91 8.86
C ASP A 3 -4.05 -15.36 8.39
N LEU A 4 -4.15 -14.08 8.33
CA LEU A 4 -5.38 -13.45 7.94
C LEU A 4 -5.48 -13.44 6.44
N GLU A 5 -6.63 -13.86 5.93
CA GLU A 5 -6.89 -13.75 4.50
C GLU A 5 -7.88 -12.64 4.28
N VAL A 6 -7.63 -11.82 3.28
CA VAL A 6 -8.51 -10.74 2.93
C VAL A 6 -8.88 -10.94 1.48
N LEU A 7 -10.17 -11.07 1.20
CA LEU A 7 -10.67 -11.36 -0.16
C LEU A 7 -10.02 -12.62 -0.72
N GLY A 8 -9.76 -13.60 0.16
CA GLY A 8 -9.14 -14.85 -0.28
C GLY A 8 -7.64 -14.76 -0.51
N ILE A 9 -7.02 -13.65 -0.15
CA ILE A 9 -5.59 -13.45 -0.35
C ILE A 9 -4.89 -13.53 0.99
N PRO A 10 -3.86 -14.38 1.14
CA PRO A 10 -3.13 -14.40 2.40
C PRO A 10 -2.53 -13.04 2.66
N PHE A 11 -2.67 -12.56 3.88
CA PHE A 11 -2.27 -11.20 4.21
C PHE A 11 -1.03 -11.15 5.10
N ALA A 12 -1.12 -11.71 6.29
CA ALA A 12 -0.09 -11.49 7.29
C ALA A 12 1.26 -12.02 6.84
N LYS A 13 1.29 -13.17 6.23
CA LYS A 13 2.54 -13.82 5.83
C LYS A 13 2.84 -13.73 4.35
N ASN A 14 2.11 -12.88 3.64
CA ASN A 14 2.39 -12.70 2.23
C ASN A 14 3.78 -12.10 2.08
N SER A 15 4.54 -12.54 1.10
CA SER A 15 5.89 -12.04 0.92
C SER A 15 5.91 -10.64 0.33
N TYR A 16 4.80 -10.19 -0.22
CA TYR A 16 4.71 -8.82 -0.73
C TYR A 16 4.17 -7.90 0.34
N PRO A 17 4.63 -6.65 0.40
CA PRO A 17 4.04 -5.67 1.30
C PRO A 17 2.57 -5.49 1.02
N MET A 18 1.76 -5.55 2.05
CA MET A 18 0.32 -5.38 1.93
C MET A 18 -0.20 -4.58 3.10
N TRP A 19 -1.26 -3.81 2.84
CA TRP A 19 -1.92 -3.08 3.92
C TRP A 19 -3.37 -2.86 3.55
N ILE A 20 -4.14 -2.46 4.56
CA ILE A 20 -5.52 -2.05 4.39
C ILE A 20 -5.61 -0.62 4.90
N TYR A 21 -6.20 0.27 4.14
CA TYR A 21 -6.34 1.64 4.61
C TYR A 21 -7.80 2.10 4.47
N ASP A 22 -8.14 3.07 5.30
CA ASP A 22 -9.47 3.67 5.34
C ASP A 22 -9.58 4.67 4.19
N ARG A 23 -10.57 4.50 3.32
CA ARG A 23 -10.68 5.38 2.16
C ARG A 23 -11.08 6.80 2.51
N GLU A 24 -11.69 6.99 3.67
CA GLU A 24 -12.11 8.33 4.06
C GLU A 24 -11.00 9.11 4.72
N THR A 25 -10.25 8.47 5.59
CA THR A 25 -9.21 9.15 6.34
C THR A 25 -7.83 8.91 5.78
N LEU A 26 -7.67 7.91 4.92
CA LEU A 26 -6.41 7.44 4.35
C LEU A 26 -5.48 6.84 5.39
N ARG A 27 -6.00 6.56 6.60
CA ARG A 27 -5.17 6.00 7.65
C ARG A 27 -4.96 4.51 7.43
N PHE A 28 -3.80 4.02 7.79
CA PHE A 28 -3.54 2.59 7.73
C PHE A 28 -4.34 1.90 8.82
N LEU A 29 -5.04 0.84 8.45
CA LEU A 29 -5.82 0.04 9.39
C LEU A 29 -5.11 -1.27 9.73
N GLU A 30 -4.35 -1.82 8.78
CA GLU A 30 -3.56 -3.02 9.01
C GLU A 30 -2.37 -3.02 8.07
N VAL A 31 -1.27 -3.62 8.51
CA VAL A 31 -0.12 -3.81 7.64
C VAL A 31 0.46 -5.19 7.93
N ASN A 32 1.12 -5.79 6.95
CA ASN A 32 1.74 -7.08 7.17
C ASN A 32 3.23 -6.91 7.42
N ASP A 33 3.90 -8.03 7.75
CA ASP A 33 5.32 -7.98 8.09
C ASP A 33 6.18 -7.53 6.92
N ALA A 34 5.81 -7.93 5.71
CA ALA A 34 6.59 -7.54 4.54
C ALA A 34 6.58 -6.03 4.37
N ALA A 35 5.45 -5.38 4.67
CA ALA A 35 5.37 -3.92 4.59
C ALA A 35 6.27 -3.28 5.63
N ILE A 36 6.27 -3.83 6.84
CA ILE A 36 7.11 -3.30 7.90
C ILE A 36 8.58 -3.37 7.49
N GLN A 37 8.98 -4.50 6.94
CA GLN A 37 10.36 -4.66 6.55
C GLN A 37 10.75 -3.82 5.35
N ALA A 38 9.86 -3.72 4.39
CA ALA A 38 10.20 -3.00 3.17
C ALA A 38 10.24 -1.49 3.37
N TYR A 39 9.38 -0.97 4.24
CA TYR A 39 9.26 0.47 4.39
C TYR A 39 9.97 1.01 5.63
N GLY A 40 10.30 0.14 6.57
CA GLY A 40 11.09 0.55 7.72
C GLY A 40 10.32 1.12 8.89
N PHE A 41 8.99 1.24 8.78
CA PHE A 41 8.18 1.70 9.89
C PHE A 41 7.71 0.49 10.69
N SER A 42 7.60 0.64 12.00
CA SER A 42 7.01 -0.42 12.81
C SER A 42 5.51 -0.46 12.59
N ARG A 43 4.87 -1.54 13.02
CA ARG A 43 3.42 -1.62 12.91
C ARG A 43 2.76 -0.47 13.65
N GLY A 44 3.24 -0.16 14.85
CA GLY A 44 2.68 0.94 15.61
C GLY A 44 2.82 2.27 14.90
N GLU A 45 3.95 2.47 14.23
CA GLU A 45 4.15 3.70 13.46
C GLU A 45 3.18 3.75 12.30
N PHE A 46 3.06 2.66 11.55
CA PHE A 46 2.12 2.63 10.43
C PHE A 46 0.71 2.98 10.87
N LEU A 47 0.27 2.44 11.99
CA LEU A 47 -1.12 2.64 12.41
C LEU A 47 -1.41 4.08 12.85
N LYS A 48 -0.38 4.90 12.97
CA LYS A 48 -0.54 6.32 13.26
C LYS A 48 -0.37 7.18 12.03
N MET A 49 -0.14 6.57 10.87
CA MET A 49 0.17 7.30 9.65
C MET A 49 -0.96 7.20 8.66
N THR A 50 -0.85 7.99 7.62
CA THR A 50 -1.76 7.90 6.48
C THR A 50 -0.95 7.59 5.23
N LEU A 51 -1.63 7.34 4.14
CA LEU A 51 -0.97 7.08 2.87
C LEU A 51 -0.06 8.22 2.45
N LEU A 52 -0.34 9.43 2.90
CA LEU A 52 0.47 10.57 2.52
C LEU A 52 1.89 10.44 3.01
N ASP A 53 2.07 9.73 4.12
CA ASP A 53 3.40 9.61 4.74
C ASP A 53 4.33 8.69 3.98
N ILE A 54 3.83 7.88 3.05
CA ILE A 54 4.70 7.02 2.26
C ILE A 54 4.79 7.48 0.81
N ARG A 55 4.46 8.76 0.57
CA ARG A 55 4.53 9.32 -0.78
C ARG A 55 5.50 10.48 -0.81
N PRO A 56 6.25 10.65 -1.91
CA PRO A 56 7.01 11.88 -2.06
C PRO A 56 6.04 13.05 -2.07
N THR A 57 6.47 14.18 -1.53
CA THR A 57 5.60 15.33 -1.40
C THR A 57 4.99 15.76 -2.73
N GLU A 58 5.77 15.71 -3.78
CA GLU A 58 5.28 16.14 -5.08
C GLU A 58 4.22 15.23 -5.67
N ASP A 59 4.03 14.03 -5.11
CA ASP A 59 3.03 13.10 -5.62
C ASP A 59 1.71 13.17 -4.85
N ILE A 60 1.65 13.98 -3.79
CA ILE A 60 0.48 13.96 -2.91
C ILE A 60 -0.79 14.46 -3.61
N ALA A 61 -0.66 15.49 -4.43
CA ALA A 61 -1.83 16.01 -5.12
C ALA A 61 -2.48 14.96 -6.02
N GLU A 62 -1.65 14.17 -6.69
CA GLU A 62 -2.19 13.13 -7.55
C GLU A 62 -2.87 12.03 -6.73
N LEU A 63 -2.30 11.68 -5.58
CA LEU A 63 -2.92 10.69 -4.72
C LEU A 63 -4.30 11.16 -4.28
N LEU A 64 -4.41 12.42 -3.86
CA LEU A 64 -5.69 12.92 -3.38
C LEU A 64 -6.71 12.97 -4.50
N ARG A 65 -6.28 13.29 -5.71
CA ARG A 65 -7.20 13.31 -6.83
C ARG A 65 -7.70 11.92 -7.14
N GLN A 66 -6.83 10.91 -7.07
CA GLN A 66 -7.23 9.54 -7.34
C GLN A 66 -8.18 9.02 -6.28
N SER A 67 -7.99 9.39 -5.03
CA SER A 67 -8.82 8.84 -3.98
C SER A 67 -10.24 9.40 -3.99
N ASP A 68 -10.47 10.48 -4.75
CA ASP A 68 -11.83 11.01 -4.87
C ASP A 68 -12.65 10.26 -5.90
N HIS A 69 -12.05 9.40 -6.68
CA HIS A 69 -12.79 8.69 -7.72
C HIS A 69 -13.32 7.38 -7.19
N PRO A 70 -14.63 7.18 -7.20
CA PRO A 70 -15.19 5.92 -6.70
C PRO A 70 -14.86 4.78 -7.63
N ARG A 71 -14.76 3.60 -7.07
CA ARG A 71 -14.55 2.38 -7.83
C ARG A 71 -15.48 1.31 -7.31
N PRO A 72 -15.89 0.36 -8.14
CA PRO A 72 -16.73 -0.72 -7.66
C PRO A 72 -15.99 -1.54 -6.61
N LEU A 73 -16.72 -1.98 -5.61
CA LEU A 73 -16.13 -2.80 -4.56
C LEU A 73 -15.58 -4.08 -5.16
N GLY A 74 -14.43 -4.48 -4.67
CA GLY A 74 -13.83 -5.73 -5.08
C GLY A 74 -13.08 -5.69 -6.40
N GLN A 75 -13.10 -4.55 -7.07
CA GLN A 75 -12.41 -4.47 -8.34
C GLN A 75 -10.95 -4.11 -8.13
N SER A 76 -10.04 -4.91 -8.68
CA SER A 76 -8.62 -4.63 -8.53
C SER A 76 -8.15 -3.67 -9.61
N THR A 77 -7.11 -2.91 -9.28
CA THR A 77 -6.46 -2.06 -10.25
C THR A 77 -4.96 -2.28 -10.12
N ALA A 78 -4.22 -1.92 -11.16
CA ALA A 78 -2.77 -2.02 -11.11
C ALA A 78 -2.21 -0.70 -11.61
N GLU A 79 -1.49 0.00 -10.76
CA GLU A 79 -1.01 1.33 -11.09
C GLU A 79 0.41 1.49 -10.63
N ARG A 80 1.16 2.32 -11.32
CA ARG A 80 2.53 2.61 -10.97
C ARG A 80 2.57 3.88 -10.14
N TRP A 81 3.23 3.81 -9.00
CA TRP A 81 3.37 4.94 -8.09
C TRP A 81 4.79 4.98 -7.56
N ARG A 82 5.11 6.00 -6.81
CA ARG A 82 6.36 6.06 -6.08
C ARG A 82 6.04 6.08 -4.60
N HIS A 83 6.80 5.34 -3.84
CA HIS A 83 6.66 5.33 -2.39
C HIS A 83 7.97 5.77 -1.75
N LYS A 84 7.88 6.18 -0.49
CA LYS A 84 9.02 6.63 0.27
C LYS A 84 9.08 5.84 1.56
N SER A 85 10.24 5.27 1.85
CA SER A 85 10.44 4.53 3.08
C SER A 85 10.85 5.49 4.21
N LYS A 86 10.96 4.95 5.42
CA LYS A 86 11.24 5.77 6.58
C LYS A 86 12.56 6.51 6.44
N ASP A 87 13.54 5.89 5.80
CA ASP A 87 14.85 6.52 5.65
C ASP A 87 14.90 7.52 4.49
N GLY A 88 13.78 7.77 3.84
CA GLY A 88 13.73 8.77 2.79
C GLY A 88 13.95 8.26 1.40
N ASN A 89 14.24 6.98 1.24
CA ASN A 89 14.44 6.44 -0.11
C ASN A 89 13.13 6.40 -0.86
N VAL A 90 13.15 6.87 -2.11
CA VAL A 90 11.98 6.85 -2.98
C VAL A 90 12.18 5.78 -4.02
N PHE A 91 11.17 4.98 -4.25
CA PHE A 91 11.27 3.87 -5.19
C PHE A 91 9.93 3.64 -5.90
N PRO A 92 10.01 3.13 -7.14
CA PRO A 92 8.78 2.88 -7.88
C PRO A 92 8.15 1.57 -7.43
N VAL A 93 6.82 1.56 -7.41
CA VAL A 93 6.07 0.37 -7.03
C VAL A 93 4.91 0.20 -7.98
N ILE A 94 4.50 -1.05 -8.17
CA ILE A 94 3.26 -1.39 -8.85
C ILE A 94 2.25 -1.73 -7.77
N ILE A 95 1.16 -0.99 -7.76
CA ILE A 95 0.13 -1.16 -6.74
C ILE A 95 -1.05 -1.88 -7.35
N THR A 96 -1.47 -2.96 -6.71
CA THR A 96 -2.73 -3.63 -7.04
C THR A 96 -3.63 -3.45 -5.85
N SER A 97 -4.85 -3.02 -6.07
CA SER A 97 -5.73 -2.74 -4.95
C SER A 97 -7.14 -3.19 -5.20
N TRP A 98 -7.85 -3.47 -4.13
CA TRP A 98 -9.23 -3.93 -4.15
C TRP A 98 -9.99 -3.15 -3.10
N GLU A 99 -11.18 -2.66 -3.45
CA GLU A 99 -12.02 -2.01 -2.47
C GLU A 99 -12.80 -3.04 -1.70
N LEU A 100 -12.99 -2.80 -0.41
CA LEU A 100 -13.74 -3.72 0.42
C LEU A 100 -14.28 -2.98 1.63
N ILE A 101 -15.21 -3.62 2.34
CA ILE A 101 -15.66 -3.11 3.62
C ILE A 101 -14.85 -3.84 4.69
N TYR A 102 -14.16 -3.12 5.53
CA TYR A 102 -13.31 -3.69 6.57
C TYR A 102 -13.65 -3.03 7.89
N ARG A 103 -14.12 -3.83 8.84
CA ARG A 103 -14.53 -3.31 10.16
C ARG A 103 -15.50 -2.16 9.97
N GLU A 104 -16.45 -2.35 9.06
CA GLU A 104 -17.53 -1.39 8.81
C GLU A 104 -17.04 -0.09 8.21
N ARG A 105 -15.86 -0.08 7.61
CA ARG A 105 -15.32 1.09 6.95
C ARG A 105 -15.11 0.82 5.48
N ASN A 106 -15.28 1.86 4.67
CA ASN A 106 -14.90 1.76 3.28
C ASN A 106 -13.39 1.77 3.23
N ALA A 107 -12.82 0.70 2.76
CA ALA A 107 -11.39 0.48 2.85
C ALA A 107 -10.84 -0.03 1.54
N GLU A 108 -9.52 -0.12 1.48
CA GLU A 108 -8.86 -0.68 0.30
C GLU A 108 -7.74 -1.58 0.76
N LEU A 109 -7.68 -2.77 0.16
CA LEU A 109 -6.57 -3.69 0.35
C LEU A 109 -5.56 -3.39 -0.74
N VAL A 110 -4.31 -3.22 -0.35
CA VAL A 110 -3.24 -2.87 -1.29
C VAL A 110 -2.16 -3.92 -1.24
N LEU A 111 -1.68 -4.32 -2.40
CA LEU A 111 -0.49 -5.13 -2.54
C LEU A 111 0.51 -4.30 -3.33
N ALA A 112 1.68 -4.07 -2.74
CA ALA A 112 2.71 -3.24 -3.35
C ALA A 112 3.85 -4.12 -3.79
N ARG A 113 4.25 -4.00 -5.06
CA ARG A 113 5.35 -4.77 -5.59
C ARG A 113 6.40 -3.80 -6.08
N ARG A 114 7.56 -3.81 -5.46
CA ARG A 114 8.62 -2.89 -5.84
C ARG A 114 9.09 -3.23 -7.23
N GLU A 115 9.22 -2.19 -8.06
CA GLU A 115 9.65 -2.41 -9.42
C GLU A 115 11.16 -2.42 -9.45
N MET A 116 11.72 -3.52 -9.89
CA MET A 116 13.15 -3.68 -9.85
C MET A 116 13.79 -3.80 -11.21
N GLY A 117 12.96 -3.82 -12.23
CA GLY A 117 13.47 -4.13 -13.56
C GLY A 117 14.52 -3.20 -14.07
N GLU A 118 14.42 -1.92 -13.72
CA GLU A 118 15.34 -1.00 -14.20
C GLU A 118 16.72 -1.29 -13.80
N ARG A 119 16.93 -1.64 -12.57
CA ARG A 119 18.23 -1.92 -12.12
C ARG A 119 18.82 -3.10 -12.77
N ARG A 120 17.98 -4.05 -13.09
CA ARG A 120 18.48 -5.21 -13.70
C ARG A 120 18.89 -5.01 -15.08
N ARG A 121 18.37 -4.01 -15.70
CA ARG A 121 18.70 -3.76 -17.06
C ARG A 121 19.95 -3.01 -17.21
N LYS A 122 20.62 -2.73 -16.18
CA LYS A 122 21.81 -2.04 -16.30
C LYS A 122 22.64 -2.77 -17.19
N PRO A 123 23.24 -2.14 -17.97
CA PRO A 123 23.93 -2.72 -18.99
C PRO A 123 24.88 -3.56 -18.48
N GLN A 124 25.01 -4.37 -19.12
CA GLN A 124 25.82 -5.25 -18.67
C GLN A 124 26.90 -5.19 -19.50
#